data_ed8487e0dfe3647a545e130054db5f39
#
_entry.id   ed8487e0dfe3647a545e130054db5f39
#
_cell.length_a   1.000
_cell.length_b   1.000
_cell.length_c   1.000
_cell.angle_alpha   90.00
_cell.angle_beta   90.00
_cell.angle_gamma   90.00
#
_symmetry.space_group_name_H-M   'P 1'
#
loop_
_entity.id
_entity.type
_entity.pdbx_description
1 polymer ?
#
loop_
_entity_poly.entity_id
_entity_poly.type
_entity_poly.pdbx_seq_one_letter_code
_entity_poly.pdbx_strand_id
1 'polypeptide(L)'
;MYNKYIYLCFMLFVSVIGRSQTSTDTVSVVTPEMQRLELVKQLWLPTRNASGLGFDPVADHGDAWFGVFHSSGDYHRAQEGSRVNGLSFLAERYSKIARNLYVWGSFKFTMDRESERAWSDVILKEYTSPYQYGGSVKGSYDRQLFDLKVKLATGSIGRFTFGAEVDYSVGDLSRLRDPRSRVLLADYAIIPSLTYKISEKHALGLDFYYRFRKQRLDNIITVQREKQFEYYLLEGLENYWMTTELGKVARRTVADIFGGDLQYKLTGEYGSWLVSLGYERLVEEVVDDERKEPGDYNAQKVTFYSGYKSERINVLHAWNMQASYTGGQAEEFVQEQVNITHGNGMVSNKWVTLYNFVTYKDDVLNVQTDYTFYKGDVSRKDYNWLMGVSGKYEYLKNRYL
;
A
#
# COMPACT_ATOMS: atom_id res chain seq x y z
N MET A 1 15.89 18.94 7.66
CA MET A 1 15.86 19.36 6.24
C MET A 1 14.67 18.80 5.44
N TYR A 2 14.00 17.74 5.90
CA TYR A 2 12.86 17.08 5.22
C TYR A 2 11.55 17.89 5.25
N ASN A 3 11.30 18.71 6.27
CA ASN A 3 10.03 19.44 6.42
C ASN A 3 9.71 20.45 5.30
N LYS A 4 10.70 21.01 4.62
CA LYS A 4 10.47 22.02 3.55
C LYS A 4 9.86 21.43 2.29
N TYR A 5 10.17 20.18 1.95
CA TYR A 5 9.67 19.53 0.73
C TYR A 5 8.24 19.01 0.88
N ILE A 6 7.85 18.59 2.10
CA ILE A 6 6.47 18.19 2.40
C ILE A 6 5.51 19.38 2.23
N TYR A 7 5.90 20.57 2.71
CA TYR A 7 5.11 21.79 2.51
C TYR A 7 5.04 22.19 1.04
N LEU A 8 6.09 21.98 0.25
CA LEU A 8 6.10 22.30 -1.17
C LEU A 8 5.14 21.38 -1.97
N CYS A 9 5.12 20.09 -1.69
CA CYS A 9 4.16 19.14 -2.30
C CYS A 9 2.73 19.45 -1.89
N PHE A 10 2.48 19.80 -0.62
CA PHE A 10 1.15 20.18 -0.14
C PHE A 10 0.68 21.50 -0.78
N MET A 11 1.57 22.52 -0.89
CA MET A 11 1.26 23.77 -1.57
C MET A 11 0.99 23.60 -3.07
N LEU A 12 1.72 22.71 -3.76
CA LEU A 12 1.47 22.40 -5.17
C LEU A 12 0.11 21.71 -5.36
N PHE A 13 -0.26 20.79 -4.46
CA PHE A 13 -1.55 20.10 -4.53
C PHE A 13 -2.72 21.06 -4.27
N VAL A 14 -2.59 21.94 -3.27
CA VAL A 14 -3.60 22.98 -2.97
C VAL A 14 -3.70 23.99 -4.10
N SER A 15 -2.61 24.36 -4.76
CA SER A 15 -2.62 25.32 -5.88
C SER A 15 -3.28 24.76 -7.14
N VAL A 16 -3.21 23.44 -7.37
CA VAL A 16 -3.92 22.77 -8.47
C VAL A 16 -5.42 22.74 -8.21
N ILE A 17 -5.85 22.54 -6.95
CA ILE A 17 -7.27 22.57 -6.56
C ILE A 17 -7.84 24.00 -6.69
N GLY A 18 -7.06 25.02 -6.35
CA GLY A 18 -7.51 26.43 -6.34
C GLY A 18 -7.67 27.10 -7.71
N ARG A 19 -7.11 26.56 -8.79
CA ARG A 19 -7.21 27.14 -10.14
C ARG A 19 -8.39 26.66 -10.99
N SER A 20 -9.20 25.76 -10.46
CA SER A 20 -10.34 25.17 -11.19
C SER A 20 -11.64 26.00 -11.19
N GLN A 21 -11.63 27.25 -10.73
CA GLN A 21 -12.85 28.05 -10.56
C GLN A 21 -13.00 29.26 -11.47
N THR A 22 -12.45 29.24 -12.67
CA THR A 22 -12.73 30.30 -13.66
C THR A 22 -13.04 29.72 -15.03
N SER A 23 -14.21 29.07 -15.16
CA SER A 23 -14.95 29.03 -16.41
C SER A 23 -16.43 29.20 -16.09
N THR A 24 -17.02 30.26 -16.63
CA THR A 24 -18.45 30.59 -16.62
C THR A 24 -19.22 29.66 -17.56
N ASP A 25 -19.01 28.36 -17.46
CA ASP A 25 -19.91 27.37 -18.06
C ASP A 25 -20.88 26.92 -16.97
N THR A 26 -22.15 26.82 -17.32
CA THR A 26 -23.24 26.34 -16.49
C THR A 26 -22.77 25.15 -15.67
N VAL A 27 -22.47 25.39 -14.39
CA VAL A 27 -22.06 24.36 -13.43
C VAL A 27 -23.23 23.40 -13.34
N SER A 28 -23.16 22.29 -14.05
CA SER A 28 -24.03 21.16 -13.76
C SER A 28 -23.71 20.71 -12.34
N VAL A 29 -24.64 20.93 -11.42
CA VAL A 29 -24.45 20.48 -10.01
C VAL A 29 -24.31 18.96 -10.05
N VAL A 30 -23.08 18.48 -9.85
CA VAL A 30 -22.81 17.06 -9.76
C VAL A 30 -23.23 16.63 -8.37
N THR A 31 -24.27 15.83 -8.28
CA THR A 31 -24.73 15.29 -6.99
C THR A 31 -23.82 14.16 -6.50
N PRO A 32 -23.75 13.87 -5.19
CA PRO A 32 -23.00 12.74 -4.67
C PRO A 32 -23.41 11.40 -5.30
N GLU A 33 -24.69 11.26 -5.68
CA GLU A 33 -25.23 10.10 -6.37
C GLU A 33 -24.62 9.94 -7.77
N MET A 34 -24.51 11.03 -8.51
CA MET A 34 -23.88 11.06 -9.83
C MET A 34 -22.42 10.67 -9.74
N GLN A 35 -21.68 11.16 -8.74
CA GLN A 35 -20.27 10.81 -8.53
C GLN A 35 -20.08 9.32 -8.25
N ARG A 36 -20.90 8.75 -7.36
CA ARG A 36 -20.85 7.31 -7.05
C ARG A 36 -21.12 6.44 -8.28
N LEU A 37 -22.08 6.80 -9.10
CA LEU A 37 -22.39 6.08 -10.34
C LEU A 37 -21.22 6.16 -11.33
N GLU A 38 -20.57 7.30 -11.47
CA GLU A 38 -19.39 7.44 -12.35
C GLU A 38 -18.21 6.61 -11.85
N LEU A 39 -17.95 6.61 -10.54
CA LEU A 39 -16.90 5.77 -9.94
C LEU A 39 -17.12 4.27 -10.20
N VAL A 40 -18.37 3.80 -10.04
CA VAL A 40 -18.74 2.40 -10.31
C VAL A 40 -18.56 2.03 -11.78
N LYS A 41 -18.71 3.01 -12.68
CA LYS A 41 -18.50 2.80 -14.13
C LYS A 41 -17.01 2.67 -14.50
N GLN A 42 -16.11 3.15 -13.68
CA GLN A 42 -14.66 3.09 -13.93
C GLN A 42 -14.05 1.73 -13.57
N LEU A 43 -14.11 0.77 -14.46
CA LEU A 43 -13.53 -0.56 -14.25
C LEU A 43 -11.99 -0.55 -14.13
N TRP A 44 -11.30 0.45 -14.72
CA TRP A 44 -9.86 0.56 -14.70
C TRP A 44 -9.30 1.20 -13.41
N LEU A 45 -10.08 1.98 -12.68
CA LEU A 45 -9.62 2.70 -11.50
C LEU A 45 -9.06 1.78 -10.40
N PRO A 46 -9.67 0.61 -10.12
CA PRO A 46 -9.13 -0.34 -9.15
C PRO A 46 -7.85 -1.06 -9.61
N THR A 47 -7.51 -1.03 -10.90
CA THR A 47 -6.29 -1.63 -11.44
C THR A 47 -5.11 -0.67 -11.31
N ARG A 48 -3.89 -1.17 -11.49
CA ARG A 48 -2.66 -0.35 -11.54
C ARG A 48 -2.50 0.36 -12.89
N ASN A 49 -3.27 -0.02 -13.90
CA ASN A 49 -3.15 0.53 -15.24
C ASN A 49 -3.74 1.94 -15.34
N ALA A 50 -2.90 2.96 -15.20
CA ALA A 50 -3.29 4.36 -15.28
C ALA A 50 -3.81 4.76 -16.68
N SER A 51 -3.36 4.09 -17.77
CA SER A 51 -3.81 4.42 -19.12
C SER A 51 -5.32 4.20 -19.31
N GLY A 52 -5.91 3.33 -18.48
CA GLY A 52 -7.36 3.11 -18.44
C GLY A 52 -8.19 4.37 -18.16
N LEU A 53 -7.65 5.36 -17.45
CA LEU A 53 -8.33 6.65 -17.19
C LEU A 53 -8.62 7.43 -18.48
N GLY A 54 -7.68 7.40 -19.42
CA GLY A 54 -7.86 8.07 -20.72
C GLY A 54 -8.52 7.21 -21.77
N PHE A 55 -8.47 5.88 -21.60
CA PHE A 55 -9.13 4.91 -22.47
C PHE A 55 -10.67 4.89 -22.25
N ASP A 56 -11.12 5.00 -20.99
CA ASP A 56 -12.52 4.96 -20.58
C ASP A 56 -12.81 6.17 -19.67
N PRO A 57 -12.77 7.41 -20.21
CA PRO A 57 -12.87 8.62 -19.41
C PRO A 57 -14.28 8.79 -18.87
N VAL A 58 -14.37 9.35 -17.68
CA VAL A 58 -15.62 9.75 -17.02
C VAL A 58 -15.69 11.26 -16.80
N ALA A 59 -16.78 11.74 -16.27
CA ALA A 59 -16.91 13.15 -15.91
C ALA A 59 -15.96 13.54 -14.78
N ASP A 60 -15.50 14.81 -14.78
CA ASP A 60 -14.70 15.37 -13.70
C ASP A 60 -15.45 15.25 -12.36
N HIS A 61 -14.79 14.71 -11.36
CA HIS A 61 -15.35 14.56 -10.03
C HIS A 61 -14.25 14.58 -8.95
N GLY A 62 -14.65 14.81 -7.71
CA GLY A 62 -13.74 14.76 -6.58
C GLY A 62 -14.49 14.68 -5.28
N ASP A 63 -13.93 13.93 -4.34
CA ASP A 63 -14.47 13.68 -3.02
C ASP A 63 -13.46 14.00 -1.95
N ALA A 64 -13.94 14.47 -0.80
CA ALA A 64 -13.15 14.56 0.42
C ALA A 64 -13.94 13.95 1.57
N TRP A 65 -13.25 13.10 2.33
CA TRP A 65 -13.83 12.40 3.45
C TRP A 65 -12.97 12.57 4.69
N PHE A 66 -13.61 12.79 5.82
CA PHE A 66 -12.98 12.81 7.13
C PHE A 66 -13.72 11.85 8.05
N GLY A 67 -13.01 11.03 8.78
CA GLY A 67 -13.60 10.09 9.70
C GLY A 67 -12.74 9.84 10.94
N VAL A 68 -13.42 9.47 12.00
CA VAL A 68 -12.82 8.96 13.23
C VAL A 68 -13.17 7.48 13.36
N PHE A 69 -12.26 6.69 13.87
CA PHE A 69 -12.49 5.27 14.07
C PHE A 69 -12.02 4.81 15.44
N HIS A 70 -12.73 3.82 15.96
CA HIS A 70 -12.42 3.15 17.19
C HIS A 70 -12.55 1.65 16.99
N SER A 71 -11.58 0.89 17.48
CA SER A 71 -11.62 -0.57 17.55
C SER A 71 -11.12 -1.00 18.92
N SER A 72 -11.81 -1.94 19.55
CA SER A 72 -11.37 -2.52 20.82
C SER A 72 -11.89 -3.96 20.94
N GLY A 73 -11.12 -4.80 21.63
CA GLY A 73 -11.49 -6.19 21.88
C GLY A 73 -10.32 -7.04 22.32
N ASP A 74 -10.64 -8.24 22.80
CA ASP A 74 -9.66 -9.20 23.30
C ASP A 74 -9.16 -10.15 22.21
N TYR A 75 -9.86 -10.20 21.05
CA TYR A 75 -9.47 -11.03 19.91
C TYR A 75 -8.51 -10.24 19.00
N HIS A 76 -7.22 -10.35 19.29
CA HIS A 76 -6.13 -9.73 18.52
C HIS A 76 -4.87 -10.58 18.61
N ARG A 77 -3.93 -10.37 17.68
CA ARG A 77 -2.62 -11.02 17.73
C ARG A 77 -1.80 -10.46 18.90
N ALA A 78 -0.80 -11.23 19.37
CA ALA A 78 0.13 -10.77 20.41
C ALA A 78 0.87 -9.48 20.05
N GLN A 79 1.08 -9.26 18.72
CA GLN A 79 1.74 -8.08 18.15
C GLN A 79 0.81 -6.89 17.95
N GLU A 80 -0.48 -7.05 18.16
CA GLU A 80 -1.48 -5.99 18.01
C GLU A 80 -1.95 -5.50 19.36
N GLY A 81 -2.36 -4.24 19.42
CA GLY A 81 -2.95 -3.67 20.64
C GLY A 81 -4.42 -4.03 20.77
N SER A 82 -4.90 -4.06 22.02
CA SER A 82 -6.31 -4.32 22.35
C SER A 82 -7.25 -3.18 21.98
N ARG A 83 -6.71 -1.98 21.73
CA ARG A 83 -7.48 -0.78 21.42
C ARG A 83 -6.77 0.11 20.42
N VAL A 84 -7.50 0.55 19.40
CA VAL A 84 -7.04 1.52 18.40
C VAL A 84 -8.04 2.66 18.33
N ASN A 85 -7.55 3.90 18.44
CA ASN A 85 -8.31 5.12 18.18
C ASN A 85 -7.60 5.94 17.11
N GLY A 86 -8.34 6.44 16.13
CA GLY A 86 -7.70 7.20 15.09
C GLY A 86 -8.65 8.10 14.32
N LEU A 87 -8.02 8.89 13.46
CA LEU A 87 -8.68 9.71 12.47
C LEU A 87 -8.07 9.43 11.09
N SER A 88 -8.86 9.59 10.06
CA SER A 88 -8.42 9.48 8.68
C SER A 88 -9.05 10.58 7.84
N PHE A 89 -8.25 11.15 6.96
CA PHE A 89 -8.67 12.09 5.92
C PHE A 89 -8.31 11.50 4.56
N LEU A 90 -9.25 11.54 3.62
CA LEU A 90 -9.06 11.10 2.25
C LEU A 90 -9.57 12.22 1.33
N ALA A 91 -8.80 12.58 0.33
CA ALA A 91 -9.24 13.44 -0.77
C ALA A 91 -8.85 12.80 -2.08
N GLU A 92 -9.80 12.70 -3.00
CA GLU A 92 -9.60 12.13 -4.33
C GLU A 92 -10.16 13.07 -5.38
N ARG A 93 -9.50 13.12 -6.53
CA ARG A 93 -9.98 13.88 -7.67
C ARG A 93 -9.59 13.23 -8.98
N TYR A 94 -10.55 13.09 -9.88
CA TYR A 94 -10.37 12.82 -11.29
C TYR A 94 -10.68 14.08 -12.09
N SER A 95 -9.81 14.44 -13.02
CA SER A 95 -10.02 15.60 -13.88
C SER A 95 -9.35 15.45 -15.23
N LYS A 96 -9.99 16.00 -16.25
CA LYS A 96 -9.36 16.23 -17.56
C LYS A 96 -8.66 17.58 -17.55
N ILE A 97 -7.34 17.60 -17.40
CA ILE A 97 -6.57 18.83 -17.23
C ILE A 97 -6.14 19.48 -18.55
N ALA A 98 -6.19 18.75 -19.66
CA ALA A 98 -5.91 19.24 -21.01
C ALA A 98 -6.71 18.48 -22.06
N ARG A 99 -6.68 18.93 -23.33
CA ARG A 99 -7.46 18.31 -24.43
C ARG A 99 -7.30 16.78 -24.51
N ASN A 100 -6.12 16.28 -24.15
CA ASN A 100 -5.79 14.85 -24.25
C ASN A 100 -4.99 14.34 -23.04
N LEU A 101 -5.26 14.89 -21.84
CA LEU A 101 -4.58 14.50 -20.60
C LEU A 101 -5.55 14.40 -19.45
N TYR A 102 -5.56 13.24 -18.82
CA TYR A 102 -6.41 12.89 -17.70
C TYR A 102 -5.55 12.63 -16.47
N VAL A 103 -6.03 13.05 -15.32
CA VAL A 103 -5.36 12.91 -14.02
C VAL A 103 -6.34 12.38 -13.00
N TRP A 104 -5.92 11.42 -12.23
CA TRP A 104 -6.56 11.06 -10.97
C TRP A 104 -5.52 11.18 -9.85
N GLY A 105 -5.90 11.78 -8.76
CA GLY A 105 -5.05 11.90 -7.57
C GLY A 105 -5.81 11.51 -6.33
N SER A 106 -5.13 10.85 -5.38
CA SER A 106 -5.64 10.50 -4.07
C SER A 106 -4.61 10.84 -3.01
N PHE A 107 -5.05 11.52 -1.97
CA PHE A 107 -4.24 11.78 -0.79
C PHE A 107 -4.98 11.26 0.43
N LYS A 108 -4.32 10.38 1.19
CA LYS A 108 -4.84 9.85 2.44
C LYS A 108 -3.88 10.15 3.58
N PHE A 109 -4.41 10.67 4.66
CA PHE A 109 -3.73 10.82 5.93
C PHE A 109 -4.41 9.98 6.98
N THR A 110 -3.65 9.21 7.74
CA THR A 110 -4.16 8.42 8.86
C THR A 110 -3.28 8.68 10.09
N MET A 111 -3.91 8.98 11.19
CA MET A 111 -3.26 9.11 12.49
C MET A 111 -4.01 8.26 13.50
N ASP A 112 -3.31 7.36 14.16
CA ASP A 112 -3.93 6.50 15.17
C ASP A 112 -3.02 6.26 16.38
N ARG A 113 -3.67 5.95 17.50
CA ARG A 113 -3.04 5.46 18.71
C ARG A 113 -3.49 4.05 19.01
N GLU A 114 -2.53 3.14 19.06
CA GLU A 114 -2.72 1.75 19.42
C GLU A 114 -2.20 1.52 20.85
N SER A 115 -3.06 0.98 21.72
CA SER A 115 -2.75 0.73 23.14
C SER A 115 -2.55 -0.76 23.40
N GLU A 116 -1.68 -1.08 24.34
CA GLU A 116 -1.33 -2.45 24.77
C GLU A 116 -0.66 -3.31 23.69
N ARG A 117 -0.01 -2.71 22.69
CA ARG A 117 0.78 -3.37 21.69
C ARG A 117 2.14 -3.82 22.26
N ALA A 118 2.62 -5.00 21.89
CA ALA A 118 3.91 -5.56 22.23
C ALA A 118 4.49 -6.39 21.08
N TRP A 119 5.75 -6.80 21.19
CA TRP A 119 6.46 -7.74 20.30
C TRP A 119 6.64 -7.30 18.84
N SER A 120 6.05 -6.21 18.41
CA SER A 120 6.20 -5.72 17.04
C SER A 120 6.14 -4.21 16.98
N ASP A 121 7.21 -3.59 16.51
CA ASP A 121 7.31 -2.15 16.23
C ASP A 121 7.25 -1.86 14.72
N VAL A 122 6.76 -2.82 13.91
CA VAL A 122 6.62 -2.69 12.45
C VAL A 122 5.42 -1.80 12.12
N ILE A 123 5.58 -0.87 11.17
CA ILE A 123 4.50 0.04 10.75
C ILE A 123 3.41 -0.67 9.97
N LEU A 124 3.80 -1.54 9.03
CA LEU A 124 2.88 -2.23 8.13
C LEU A 124 2.34 -3.49 8.81
N LYS A 125 1.04 -3.54 9.05
CA LYS A 125 0.38 -4.67 9.72
C LYS A 125 0.32 -5.94 8.86
N GLU A 126 0.33 -5.78 7.54
CA GLU A 126 0.34 -6.88 6.56
C GLU A 126 1.75 -7.46 6.32
N TYR A 127 2.71 -7.02 7.09
CA TYR A 127 4.08 -7.50 6.98
C TYR A 127 4.20 -8.94 7.50
N THR A 128 4.58 -9.87 6.63
CA THR A 128 4.66 -11.30 6.93
C THR A 128 6.08 -11.80 7.18
N SER A 129 7.09 -11.00 6.86
CA SER A 129 8.49 -11.36 7.12
C SER A 129 8.73 -11.68 8.61
N PRO A 130 9.48 -12.73 8.93
CA PRO A 130 9.75 -13.12 10.31
C PRO A 130 10.74 -12.20 11.03
N TYR A 131 11.43 -11.32 10.29
CA TYR A 131 12.44 -10.39 10.83
C TYR A 131 11.82 -9.17 11.50
N GLN A 132 10.90 -9.42 12.44
CA GLN A 132 10.26 -8.36 13.21
C GLN A 132 11.14 -7.93 14.40
N TYR A 133 10.74 -6.87 15.04
CA TYR A 133 11.43 -6.32 16.21
C TYR A 133 10.44 -5.63 17.14
N GLY A 134 10.73 -5.62 18.44
CA GLY A 134 9.86 -4.98 19.43
C GLY A 134 10.23 -5.33 20.87
N GLY A 135 9.65 -4.58 21.80
CA GLY A 135 9.74 -4.86 23.23
C GLY A 135 8.65 -5.82 23.68
N SER A 136 8.97 -6.65 24.72
CA SER A 136 8.03 -7.60 25.33
C SER A 136 6.93 -6.91 26.16
N VAL A 137 7.20 -5.71 26.68
CA VAL A 137 6.28 -4.98 27.53
C VAL A 137 5.23 -4.26 26.70
N LYS A 138 3.96 -4.40 27.07
CA LYS A 138 2.85 -3.69 26.43
C LYS A 138 3.01 -2.17 26.53
N GLY A 139 2.80 -1.47 25.41
CA GLY A 139 2.94 -0.02 25.29
C GLY A 139 1.85 0.63 24.45
N SER A 140 1.82 1.96 24.46
CA SER A 140 1.00 2.75 23.56
C SER A 140 1.87 3.29 22.43
N TYR A 141 1.37 3.25 21.21
CA TYR A 141 2.06 3.66 19.99
C TYR A 141 1.22 4.70 19.26
N ASP A 142 1.86 5.78 18.83
CA ASP A 142 1.28 6.74 17.91
C ASP A 142 1.81 6.43 16.51
N ARG A 143 0.90 6.30 15.55
CA ARG A 143 1.22 6.07 14.14
C ARG A 143 0.67 7.19 13.29
N GLN A 144 1.47 7.65 12.32
CA GLN A 144 1.07 8.59 11.28
C GLN A 144 1.46 8.01 9.92
N LEU A 145 0.51 8.00 8.99
CA LEU A 145 0.72 7.56 7.60
C LEU A 145 0.21 8.62 6.64
N PHE A 146 1.00 8.90 5.62
CA PHE A 146 0.66 9.77 4.49
C PHE A 146 0.80 8.95 3.23
N ASP A 147 -0.29 8.79 2.49
CA ASP A 147 -0.34 8.09 1.23
C ASP A 147 -0.74 9.06 0.12
N LEU A 148 0.06 9.13 -0.92
CA LEU A 148 -0.20 9.92 -2.12
C LEU A 148 -0.15 9.00 -3.33
N LYS A 149 -1.22 9.03 -4.15
CA LYS A 149 -1.26 8.34 -5.43
C LYS A 149 -1.63 9.32 -6.54
N VAL A 150 -0.92 9.24 -7.64
CA VAL A 150 -1.20 10.05 -8.82
C VAL A 150 -1.16 9.18 -10.06
N LYS A 151 -2.25 9.16 -10.80
CA LYS A 151 -2.36 8.53 -12.12
C LYS A 151 -2.47 9.60 -13.19
N LEU A 152 -1.65 9.47 -14.22
CA LEU A 152 -1.67 10.30 -15.41
C LEU A 152 -1.97 9.43 -16.62
N ALA A 153 -2.84 9.88 -17.52
CA ALA A 153 -3.13 9.16 -18.75
C ALA A 153 -3.31 10.11 -19.92
N THR A 154 -2.79 9.73 -21.09
CA THR A 154 -3.15 10.40 -22.34
C THR A 154 -4.57 10.02 -22.73
N GLY A 155 -5.21 10.79 -23.60
CA GLY A 155 -6.32 10.25 -24.39
C GLY A 155 -5.83 9.30 -25.47
N SER A 156 -6.73 8.74 -26.25
CA SER A 156 -6.40 7.81 -27.31
C SER A 156 -5.54 8.47 -28.40
N ILE A 157 -4.38 7.86 -28.67
CA ILE A 157 -3.46 8.20 -29.77
C ILE A 157 -3.53 7.04 -30.75
N GLY A 158 -4.40 7.16 -31.76
CA GLY A 158 -4.76 6.03 -32.60
C GLY A 158 -5.48 4.94 -31.81
N ARG A 159 -4.86 3.75 -31.71
CA ARG A 159 -5.39 2.62 -30.93
C ARG A 159 -4.74 2.49 -29.54
N PHE A 160 -3.82 3.38 -29.18
CA PHE A 160 -3.06 3.32 -27.94
C PHE A 160 -3.47 4.43 -26.98
N THR A 161 -3.40 4.11 -25.69
CA THR A 161 -3.51 5.07 -24.59
C THR A 161 -2.36 4.76 -23.62
N PHE A 162 -1.60 5.78 -23.27
CA PHE A 162 -0.44 5.65 -22.37
C PHE A 162 -0.79 6.21 -21.01
N GLY A 163 -0.19 5.65 -19.98
CA GLY A 163 -0.36 6.14 -18.61
C GLY A 163 0.84 5.88 -17.73
N ALA A 164 0.86 6.55 -16.60
CA ALA A 164 1.80 6.30 -15.53
C ALA A 164 1.13 6.55 -14.17
N GLU A 165 1.44 5.73 -13.19
CA GLU A 165 1.04 5.92 -11.80
C GLU A 165 2.29 6.08 -10.93
N VAL A 166 2.20 6.96 -9.93
CA VAL A 166 3.19 7.12 -8.88
C VAL A 166 2.47 6.95 -7.55
N ASP A 167 2.95 6.00 -6.74
CA ASP A 167 2.55 5.82 -5.35
C ASP A 167 3.68 6.32 -4.45
N TYR A 168 3.33 7.03 -3.40
CA TYR A 168 4.27 7.48 -2.38
C TYR A 168 3.63 7.41 -1.01
N SER A 169 4.23 6.62 -0.11
CA SER A 169 3.79 6.51 1.28
C SER A 169 4.94 6.77 2.23
N VAL A 170 4.69 7.56 3.26
CA VAL A 170 5.62 7.77 4.37
C VAL A 170 4.90 7.56 5.69
N GLY A 171 5.61 6.98 6.64
CA GLY A 171 5.04 6.67 7.94
C GLY A 171 6.00 6.89 9.09
N ASP A 172 5.43 7.15 10.24
CA ASP A 172 6.10 7.26 11.54
C ASP A 172 5.30 6.44 12.56
N LEU A 173 5.99 5.58 13.30
CA LEU A 173 5.44 4.84 14.42
C LEU A 173 6.32 5.09 15.63
N SER A 174 5.76 5.68 16.68
CA SER A 174 6.50 6.07 17.88
C SER A 174 5.87 5.44 19.12
N ARG A 175 6.67 4.74 19.92
CA ARG A 175 6.26 4.19 21.20
C ARG A 175 6.38 5.25 22.30
N LEU A 176 5.31 5.42 23.07
CA LEU A 176 5.20 6.48 24.08
C LEU A 176 5.85 6.12 25.43
N ARG A 177 6.03 4.83 25.71
CA ARG A 177 6.65 4.33 26.95
C ARG A 177 7.97 3.65 26.65
N ASP A 178 8.84 3.63 27.66
CA ASP A 178 10.12 2.93 27.53
C ASP A 178 9.94 1.42 27.28
N PRO A 179 10.78 0.81 26.43
CA PRO A 179 11.76 1.46 25.57
C PRO A 179 11.06 2.24 24.44
N ARG A 180 11.48 3.49 24.23
CA ARG A 180 10.86 4.38 23.22
C ARG A 180 11.47 4.13 21.88
N SER A 181 10.89 3.23 21.13
CA SER A 181 11.26 2.97 19.74
C SER A 181 10.58 3.97 18.80
N ARG A 182 11.23 4.26 17.69
CA ARG A 182 10.67 5.01 16.58
C ARG A 182 11.02 4.32 15.27
N VAL A 183 10.00 4.09 14.45
CA VAL A 183 10.17 3.45 13.14
C VAL A 183 9.67 4.38 12.05
N LEU A 184 10.48 4.54 11.01
CA LEU A 184 10.17 5.34 9.84
C LEU A 184 9.96 4.45 8.63
N LEU A 185 8.93 4.75 7.85
CA LEU A 185 8.60 4.10 6.58
C LEU A 185 8.79 5.08 5.43
N ALA A 186 9.42 4.61 4.35
CA ALA A 186 9.38 5.22 3.03
C ALA A 186 9.05 4.11 2.02
N ASP A 187 7.99 4.31 1.24
CA ASP A 187 7.51 3.37 0.21
C ASP A 187 7.13 4.18 -1.02
N TYR A 188 7.69 3.87 -2.18
CA TYR A 188 7.33 4.51 -3.42
C TYR A 188 7.31 3.51 -4.59
N ALA A 189 6.39 3.74 -5.54
CA ALA A 189 6.31 2.95 -6.75
C ALA A 189 6.14 3.83 -7.98
N ILE A 190 6.63 3.33 -9.12
CA ILE A 190 6.44 3.91 -10.45
C ILE A 190 5.86 2.83 -11.34
N ILE A 191 4.76 3.14 -12.03
CA ILE A 191 3.94 2.17 -12.77
C ILE A 191 3.61 2.73 -14.16
N PRO A 192 4.48 2.56 -15.17
CA PRO A 192 4.13 2.84 -16.55
C PRO A 192 3.08 1.85 -17.04
N SER A 193 2.17 2.33 -17.90
CA SER A 193 1.07 1.53 -18.38
C SER A 193 0.63 1.89 -19.81
N LEU A 194 0.02 0.92 -20.47
CA LEU A 194 -0.43 1.01 -21.85
C LEU A 194 -1.77 0.28 -22.00
N THR A 195 -2.69 0.87 -22.75
CA THR A 195 -3.91 0.19 -23.22
C THR A 195 -3.96 0.21 -24.75
N TYR A 196 -4.27 -0.94 -25.36
CA TYR A 196 -4.42 -1.12 -26.79
C TYR A 196 -5.85 -1.51 -27.15
N LYS A 197 -6.51 -0.70 -28.00
CA LYS A 197 -7.84 -0.94 -28.51
C LYS A 197 -7.78 -1.89 -29.71
N ILE A 198 -8.16 -3.16 -29.52
CA ILE A 198 -8.23 -4.14 -30.60
C ILE A 198 -9.42 -3.82 -31.50
N SER A 199 -10.57 -3.59 -30.89
CA SER A 199 -11.83 -3.24 -31.56
C SER A 199 -12.70 -2.39 -30.62
N GLU A 200 -13.92 -2.01 -31.04
CA GLU A 200 -14.87 -1.31 -30.17
C GLU A 200 -15.29 -2.14 -28.95
N LYS A 201 -15.21 -3.47 -29.06
CA LYS A 201 -15.62 -4.39 -27.99
C LYS A 201 -14.45 -4.92 -27.15
N HIS A 202 -13.23 -4.90 -27.68
CA HIS A 202 -12.07 -5.58 -27.09
C HIS A 202 -10.89 -4.63 -26.89
N ALA A 203 -10.33 -4.63 -25.68
CA ALA A 203 -9.09 -3.93 -25.39
C ALA A 203 -8.17 -4.77 -24.49
N LEU A 204 -6.87 -4.57 -24.66
CA LEU A 204 -5.80 -5.12 -23.83
C LEU A 204 -5.11 -4.01 -23.07
N GLY A 205 -4.79 -4.25 -21.81
CA GLY A 205 -3.97 -3.40 -20.97
C GLY A 205 -2.72 -4.13 -20.53
N LEU A 206 -1.67 -3.37 -20.29
CA LEU A 206 -0.42 -3.85 -19.74
C LEU A 206 0.15 -2.78 -18.82
N ASP A 207 0.63 -3.16 -17.67
CA ASP A 207 1.44 -2.31 -16.81
C ASP A 207 2.64 -3.08 -16.24
N PHE A 208 3.66 -2.30 -15.90
CA PHE A 208 4.83 -2.78 -15.19
C PHE A 208 5.02 -1.88 -13.99
N TYR A 209 5.50 -2.42 -12.88
CA TYR A 209 5.82 -1.60 -11.74
C TYR A 209 7.11 -2.02 -11.07
N TYR A 210 7.75 -1.02 -10.52
CA TYR A 210 8.83 -1.15 -9.57
C TYR A 210 8.44 -0.38 -8.31
N ARG A 211 8.57 -1.05 -7.16
CA ARG A 211 8.34 -0.46 -5.84
C ARG A 211 9.55 -0.68 -4.96
N PHE A 212 9.96 0.40 -4.32
CA PHE A 212 10.98 0.39 -3.28
C PHE A 212 10.35 0.71 -1.93
N ARG A 213 10.60 -0.14 -0.94
CA ARG A 213 10.12 0.04 0.42
C ARG A 213 11.28 -0.05 1.39
N LYS A 214 11.32 0.89 2.33
CA LYS A 214 12.31 0.91 3.39
C LYS A 214 11.63 1.19 4.72
N GLN A 215 11.83 0.32 5.69
CA GLN A 215 11.53 0.57 7.09
C GLN A 215 12.85 0.69 7.86
N ARG A 216 12.90 1.62 8.77
CA ARG A 216 14.08 1.83 9.61
C ARG A 216 13.65 2.06 11.05
N LEU A 217 14.11 1.19 11.94
CA LEU A 217 14.10 1.41 13.37
C LEU A 217 15.19 2.43 13.69
N ASP A 218 14.77 3.57 14.21
CA ASP A 218 15.67 4.60 14.75
C ASP A 218 16.01 4.29 16.21
N ASN A 219 16.88 5.12 16.78
CA ASN A 219 17.39 4.95 18.13
C ASN A 219 16.27 4.64 19.14
N ILE A 220 16.52 3.65 19.97
CA ILE A 220 15.67 3.31 21.10
C ILE A 220 16.18 4.09 22.31
N ILE A 221 15.28 4.81 22.98
CA ILE A 221 15.61 5.67 24.11
C ILE A 221 14.91 5.16 25.35
N THR A 222 15.61 5.12 26.48
CA THR A 222 15.01 4.92 27.81
C THR A 222 15.13 6.18 28.65
N VAL A 223 14.05 6.55 29.30
CA VAL A 223 14.01 7.69 30.24
C VAL A 223 14.13 7.19 31.70
N GLN A 224 13.60 5.99 31.97
CA GLN A 224 13.66 5.39 33.32
C GLN A 224 14.95 4.58 33.46
N ARG A 225 15.96 5.17 34.06
CA ARG A 225 17.30 4.56 34.22
C ARG A 225 17.34 3.34 35.16
N GLU A 226 16.35 3.18 36.02
CA GLU A 226 16.31 2.13 37.05
C GLU A 226 15.66 0.83 36.61
N LYS A 227 15.04 0.79 35.42
CA LYS A 227 14.41 -0.41 34.88
C LYS A 227 15.20 -0.96 33.72
N GLN A 228 15.50 -2.23 33.77
CA GLN A 228 15.99 -2.97 32.61
C GLN A 228 14.80 -3.23 31.67
N PHE A 229 14.95 -2.88 30.40
CA PHE A 229 14.00 -3.15 29.34
C PHE A 229 14.60 -4.14 28.36
N GLU A 230 13.82 -5.09 27.96
CA GLU A 230 14.19 -6.07 26.96
C GLU A 230 13.68 -5.64 25.60
N TYR A 231 14.55 -5.69 24.61
CA TYR A 231 14.18 -5.45 23.21
C TYR A 231 14.68 -6.59 22.35
N TYR A 232 13.83 -7.06 21.46
CA TYR A 232 14.03 -8.25 20.67
C TYR A 232 14.13 -7.90 19.19
N LEU A 233 15.16 -8.41 18.52
CA LEU A 233 15.30 -8.48 17.07
C LEU A 233 15.14 -9.93 16.67
N LEU A 234 14.06 -10.28 15.98
CA LEU A 234 13.81 -11.63 15.52
C LEU A 234 14.70 -11.93 14.31
N GLU A 235 15.40 -13.06 14.33
CA GLU A 235 16.28 -13.56 13.28
C GLU A 235 15.72 -14.85 12.66
N GLY A 236 14.41 -14.92 12.48
CA GLY A 236 13.63 -16.09 12.12
C GLY A 236 12.51 -16.31 13.12
N LEU A 237 11.82 -17.47 13.08
CA LEU A 237 10.71 -17.75 14.00
C LEU A 237 11.17 -18.19 15.39
N GLU A 238 12.28 -18.92 15.50
CA GLU A 238 12.76 -19.49 16.76
C GLU A 238 14.07 -18.85 17.24
N ASN A 239 14.65 -17.97 16.43
CA ASN A 239 15.90 -17.29 16.74
C ASN A 239 15.66 -15.80 16.95
N TYR A 240 16.37 -15.24 17.93
CA TYR A 240 16.29 -13.82 18.24
C TYR A 240 17.54 -13.33 18.95
N TRP A 241 17.87 -12.09 18.72
CA TRP A 241 18.83 -11.37 19.54
C TRP A 241 18.07 -10.49 20.53
N MET A 242 18.39 -10.58 21.81
CA MET A 242 17.80 -9.78 22.86
C MET A 242 18.86 -8.88 23.49
N THR A 243 18.49 -7.63 23.70
CA THR A 243 19.39 -6.69 24.36
C THR A 243 18.66 -5.87 25.43
N THR A 244 19.43 -5.53 26.45
CA THR A 244 19.08 -4.51 27.46
C THR A 244 19.87 -3.21 27.23
N GLU A 245 20.87 -3.21 26.32
CA GLU A 245 21.65 -2.04 25.92
C GLU A 245 20.98 -1.33 24.73
N LEU A 246 20.02 -0.50 25.00
CA LEU A 246 19.13 0.07 24.00
C LEU A 246 19.76 1.09 23.05
N GLY A 247 20.92 1.63 23.38
CA GLY A 247 21.61 2.63 22.56
C GLY A 247 22.28 2.10 21.27
N LYS A 248 22.29 0.78 21.06
CA LYS A 248 22.92 0.11 19.91
C LYS A 248 21.94 -0.70 19.06
N VAL A 249 20.65 -0.52 19.24
CA VAL A 249 19.66 -1.27 18.49
C VAL A 249 19.23 -0.50 17.26
N ALA A 250 19.55 -1.02 16.10
CA ALA A 250 19.05 -0.51 14.83
C ALA A 250 18.73 -1.68 13.90
N ARG A 251 17.63 -1.59 13.18
CA ARG A 251 17.27 -2.52 12.09
C ARG A 251 16.72 -1.75 10.93
N ARG A 252 17.15 -2.10 9.75
CA ARG A 252 16.65 -1.57 8.50
C ARG A 252 16.22 -2.74 7.62
N THR A 253 15.00 -2.68 7.12
CA THR A 253 14.50 -3.57 6.07
C THR A 253 14.35 -2.78 4.78
N VAL A 254 14.86 -3.32 3.68
CA VAL A 254 14.78 -2.73 2.35
C VAL A 254 14.20 -3.78 1.42
N ALA A 255 13.08 -3.47 0.77
CA ALA A 255 12.44 -4.36 -0.17
C ALA A 255 12.36 -3.72 -1.55
N ASP A 256 12.82 -4.47 -2.55
CA ASP A 256 12.63 -4.21 -3.96
C ASP A 256 11.53 -5.13 -4.50
N ILE A 257 10.51 -4.54 -5.14
CA ILE A 257 9.34 -5.28 -5.61
C ILE A 257 9.15 -4.97 -7.09
N PHE A 258 9.14 -6.03 -7.91
CA PHE A 258 8.96 -5.94 -9.35
C PHE A 258 7.71 -6.69 -9.77
N GLY A 259 6.97 -6.14 -10.71
CA GLY A 259 5.77 -6.81 -11.18
C GLY A 259 5.20 -6.24 -12.45
N GLY A 260 4.07 -6.81 -12.84
CA GLY A 260 3.29 -6.35 -13.99
C GLY A 260 1.95 -7.07 -14.04
N ASP A 261 0.98 -6.40 -14.63
CA ASP A 261 -0.37 -6.91 -14.81
C ASP A 261 -0.75 -6.90 -16.30
N LEU A 262 -1.45 -7.94 -16.74
CA LEU A 262 -2.09 -8.03 -18.04
C LEU A 262 -3.61 -7.89 -17.84
N GLN A 263 -4.22 -6.95 -18.56
CA GLN A 263 -5.66 -6.71 -18.48
C GLN A 263 -6.34 -7.01 -19.82
N TYR A 264 -7.56 -7.49 -19.74
CA TYR A 264 -8.45 -7.65 -20.88
C TYR A 264 -9.82 -7.07 -20.57
N LYS A 265 -10.29 -6.15 -21.43
CA LYS A 265 -11.64 -5.56 -21.33
C LYS A 265 -12.50 -6.05 -22.48
N LEU A 266 -13.70 -6.53 -22.14
CA LEU A 266 -14.77 -6.86 -23.05
C LEU A 266 -15.93 -5.87 -22.83
N THR A 267 -16.39 -5.21 -23.91
CA THR A 267 -17.54 -4.31 -23.89
C THR A 267 -18.67 -4.93 -24.71
N GLY A 268 -19.75 -5.28 -24.05
CA GLY A 268 -20.98 -5.77 -24.66
C GLY A 268 -22.02 -4.66 -24.81
N GLU A 269 -23.18 -5.01 -25.32
CA GLU A 269 -24.30 -4.08 -25.54
C GLU A 269 -24.84 -3.51 -24.22
N TYR A 270 -24.95 -4.34 -23.18
CA TYR A 270 -25.54 -3.97 -21.89
C TYR A 270 -24.56 -3.99 -20.72
N GLY A 271 -23.30 -4.22 -20.97
CA GLY A 271 -22.32 -4.31 -19.90
C GLY A 271 -20.88 -4.40 -20.35
N SER A 272 -19.98 -4.21 -19.43
CA SER A 272 -18.54 -4.34 -19.66
C SER A 272 -17.91 -5.19 -18.57
N TRP A 273 -16.88 -5.95 -18.97
CA TRP A 273 -16.12 -6.80 -18.10
C TRP A 273 -14.62 -6.51 -18.26
N LEU A 274 -13.92 -6.33 -17.17
CA LEU A 274 -12.47 -6.19 -17.13
C LEU A 274 -11.90 -7.28 -16.25
N VAL A 275 -10.91 -7.99 -16.77
CA VAL A 275 -10.13 -8.98 -16.02
C VAL A 275 -8.67 -8.54 -16.02
N SER A 276 -8.00 -8.65 -14.88
CA SER A 276 -6.56 -8.41 -14.74
C SER A 276 -5.91 -9.61 -14.05
N LEU A 277 -4.77 -10.02 -14.58
CA LEU A 277 -3.90 -11.03 -13.98
C LEU A 277 -2.52 -10.41 -13.80
N GLY A 278 -2.01 -10.46 -12.57
CA GLY A 278 -0.72 -9.88 -12.22
C GLY A 278 0.22 -10.86 -11.54
N TYR A 279 1.51 -10.56 -11.69
CA TYR A 279 2.59 -11.25 -10.98
C TYR A 279 3.53 -10.23 -10.37
N GLU A 280 4.03 -10.55 -9.17
CA GLU A 280 4.89 -9.69 -8.38
C GLU A 280 5.95 -10.54 -7.66
N ARG A 281 7.18 -10.06 -7.65
CA ARG A 281 8.28 -10.62 -6.87
C ARG A 281 8.81 -9.57 -5.92
N LEU A 282 8.90 -9.93 -4.65
CA LEU A 282 9.48 -9.14 -3.58
C LEU A 282 10.80 -9.78 -3.15
N VAL A 283 11.83 -8.95 -3.01
CA VAL A 283 13.13 -9.30 -2.41
C VAL A 283 13.38 -8.31 -1.30
N GLU A 284 13.51 -8.79 -0.07
CA GLU A 284 13.72 -7.95 1.11
C GLU A 284 15.02 -8.33 1.81
N GLU A 285 15.87 -7.33 2.00
CA GLU A 285 17.11 -7.42 2.75
C GLU A 285 16.90 -6.86 4.16
N VAL A 286 17.46 -7.53 5.15
CA VAL A 286 17.45 -7.09 6.55
C VAL A 286 18.86 -6.78 6.99
N VAL A 287 19.08 -5.59 7.52
CA VAL A 287 20.39 -5.13 7.97
C VAL A 287 20.27 -4.54 9.37
N ASP A 288 21.00 -5.13 10.30
CA ASP A 288 21.09 -4.68 11.69
C ASP A 288 22.26 -3.71 11.92
N ASP A 289 22.51 -3.34 13.16
CA ASP A 289 23.66 -2.54 13.54
C ASP A 289 24.97 -3.22 13.11
N GLU A 290 26.01 -2.42 12.95
CA GLU A 290 27.33 -2.87 12.45
C GLU A 290 27.26 -3.62 11.09
N ARG A 291 26.17 -3.46 10.32
CA ARG A 291 25.90 -4.12 9.02
C ARG A 291 25.84 -5.67 9.12
N LYS A 292 25.40 -6.22 10.24
CA LYS A 292 25.02 -7.62 10.34
C LYS A 292 23.76 -7.85 9.51
N GLU A 293 23.75 -8.89 8.70
CA GLU A 293 22.62 -9.30 7.86
C GLU A 293 22.05 -10.62 8.42
N PRO A 294 21.02 -10.58 9.28
CA PRO A 294 20.48 -11.80 9.89
C PRO A 294 19.84 -12.75 8.88
N GLY A 295 19.40 -12.21 7.74
CA GLY A 295 18.78 -12.98 6.67
C GLY A 295 18.04 -12.11 5.66
N ASP A 296 17.35 -12.76 4.75
CA ASP A 296 16.47 -12.12 3.76
C ASP A 296 15.08 -12.75 3.73
N TYR A 297 14.14 -12.05 3.09
CA TYR A 297 12.81 -12.57 2.83
C TYR A 297 12.43 -12.33 1.38
N ASN A 298 12.04 -13.42 0.70
CA ASN A 298 11.67 -13.43 -0.70
C ASN A 298 10.21 -13.89 -0.84
N ALA A 299 9.39 -13.16 -1.60
CA ALA A 299 8.02 -13.56 -1.85
C ALA A 299 7.62 -13.42 -3.31
N GLN A 300 6.70 -14.27 -3.75
CA GLN A 300 6.05 -14.21 -5.05
C GLN A 300 4.55 -14.07 -4.83
N LYS A 301 3.92 -13.15 -5.57
CA LYS A 301 2.50 -12.91 -5.45
C LYS A 301 1.84 -12.92 -6.82
N VAL A 302 0.75 -13.66 -6.92
CA VAL A 302 -0.16 -13.64 -8.06
C VAL A 302 -1.41 -12.88 -7.66
N THR A 303 -1.86 -11.96 -8.51
CA THR A 303 -3.07 -11.16 -8.30
C THR A 303 -4.06 -11.40 -9.41
N PHE A 304 -5.32 -11.46 -9.05
CA PHE A 304 -6.45 -11.53 -9.97
C PHE A 304 -7.45 -10.46 -9.61
N TYR A 305 -7.90 -9.71 -10.61
CA TYR A 305 -9.02 -8.78 -10.49
C TYR A 305 -10.03 -9.06 -11.58
N SER A 306 -11.31 -9.01 -11.25
CA SER A 306 -12.42 -9.10 -12.17
C SER A 306 -13.46 -8.06 -11.80
N GLY A 307 -13.72 -7.12 -12.70
CA GLY A 307 -14.76 -6.11 -12.57
C GLY A 307 -15.81 -6.26 -13.67
N TYR A 308 -17.07 -6.36 -13.29
CA TYR A 308 -18.20 -6.43 -14.22
C TYR A 308 -19.20 -5.34 -13.89
N LYS A 309 -19.68 -4.65 -14.92
CA LYS A 309 -20.84 -3.74 -14.84
C LYS A 309 -21.85 -4.07 -15.91
N SER A 310 -23.12 -4.03 -15.56
CA SER A 310 -24.24 -4.11 -16.50
C SER A 310 -25.18 -2.95 -16.26
N GLU A 311 -25.43 -2.16 -17.30
CA GLU A 311 -26.24 -0.96 -17.26
C GLU A 311 -27.47 -1.15 -18.13
N ARG A 312 -28.64 -0.94 -17.57
CA ARG A 312 -29.93 -0.90 -18.27
C ARG A 312 -30.67 0.37 -17.86
N ILE A 313 -31.74 0.70 -18.52
CA ILE A 313 -32.47 1.99 -18.37
C ILE A 313 -32.70 2.37 -16.89
N ASN A 314 -33.09 1.42 -16.06
CA ASN A 314 -33.46 1.68 -14.65
C ASN A 314 -32.62 0.91 -13.63
N VAL A 315 -31.53 0.22 -14.05
CA VAL A 315 -30.77 -0.68 -13.17
C VAL A 315 -29.31 -0.68 -13.57
N LEU A 316 -28.42 -0.59 -12.57
CA LEU A 316 -27.01 -0.83 -12.72
C LEU A 316 -26.58 -1.92 -11.74
N HIS A 317 -25.95 -2.97 -12.27
CA HIS A 317 -25.26 -4.00 -11.50
C HIS A 317 -23.76 -3.79 -11.60
N ALA A 318 -23.07 -3.77 -10.48
CA ALA A 318 -21.62 -3.73 -10.43
C ALA A 318 -21.11 -4.88 -9.55
N TRP A 319 -20.17 -5.64 -10.06
CA TRP A 319 -19.52 -6.70 -9.33
C TRP A 319 -18.01 -6.56 -9.47
N ASN A 320 -17.31 -6.62 -8.36
CA ASN A 320 -15.86 -6.62 -8.29
C ASN A 320 -15.39 -7.82 -7.48
N MET A 321 -14.34 -8.47 -7.96
CA MET A 321 -13.65 -9.53 -7.24
C MET A 321 -12.16 -9.29 -7.32
N GLN A 322 -11.48 -9.38 -6.18
CA GLN A 322 -10.03 -9.33 -6.07
C GLN A 322 -9.56 -10.57 -5.34
N ALA A 323 -8.56 -11.23 -5.90
CA ALA A 323 -7.90 -12.35 -5.24
C ALA A 323 -6.39 -12.18 -5.33
N SER A 324 -5.67 -12.57 -4.30
CA SER A 324 -4.22 -12.62 -4.32
C SER A 324 -3.70 -13.80 -3.53
N TYR A 325 -2.71 -14.46 -4.09
CA TYR A 325 -1.95 -15.50 -3.41
C TYR A 325 -0.50 -15.07 -3.33
N THR A 326 0.07 -15.12 -2.12
CA THR A 326 1.48 -14.83 -1.85
C THR A 326 2.12 -16.06 -1.24
N GLY A 327 3.21 -16.53 -1.83
CA GLY A 327 4.10 -17.53 -1.25
C GLY A 327 5.43 -16.87 -0.92
N GLY A 328 5.81 -16.89 0.35
CA GLY A 328 7.05 -16.31 0.87
C GLY A 328 7.97 -17.34 1.51
N GLN A 329 9.26 -17.00 1.52
CA GLN A 329 10.27 -17.75 2.27
C GLN A 329 11.32 -16.79 2.84
N ALA A 330 11.80 -17.11 4.04
CA ALA A 330 12.95 -16.44 4.64
C ALA A 330 14.14 -17.37 4.77
N GLU A 331 15.32 -16.82 4.52
CA GLU A 331 16.60 -17.49 4.69
C GLU A 331 17.34 -16.83 5.86
N GLU A 332 17.82 -17.64 6.78
CA GLU A 332 18.65 -17.21 7.91
C GLU A 332 20.12 -17.33 7.53
N PHE A 333 20.92 -16.29 7.85
CA PHE A 333 22.33 -16.22 7.53
C PHE A 333 23.16 -16.44 8.79
N VAL A 334 23.99 -17.47 8.75
CA VAL A 334 25.02 -17.67 9.77
C VAL A 334 26.25 -16.87 9.37
N GLN A 335 26.57 -15.87 10.19
CA GLN A 335 27.61 -14.90 9.91
C GLN A 335 28.71 -14.93 10.98
N GLU A 336 29.94 -14.68 10.55
CA GLU A 336 31.09 -14.48 11.40
C GLU A 336 31.69 -13.09 11.18
N GLN A 337 32.13 -12.45 12.26
CA GLN A 337 32.80 -11.17 12.19
C GLN A 337 34.30 -11.35 11.94
N VAL A 338 34.78 -10.84 10.82
CA VAL A 338 36.18 -10.94 10.40
C VAL A 338 36.81 -9.57 10.46
N ASN A 339 38.05 -9.53 11.06
CA ASN A 339 38.86 -8.33 11.11
C ASN A 339 39.66 -8.17 9.80
N ILE A 340 39.46 -7.07 9.10
CA ILE A 340 40.20 -6.73 7.88
C ILE A 340 41.24 -5.65 8.22
N THR A 341 42.52 -5.98 8.09
CA THR A 341 43.60 -4.99 8.22
C THR A 341 43.85 -4.33 6.87
N HIS A 342 43.64 -3.02 6.78
CA HIS A 342 43.95 -2.25 5.59
C HIS A 342 45.42 -1.91 5.49
N GLY A 343 45.92 -1.63 4.29
CA GLY A 343 47.33 -1.34 4.02
C GLY A 343 47.91 -0.10 4.76
N ASN A 344 47.04 0.71 5.36
CA ASN A 344 47.36 1.86 6.22
C ASN A 344 47.38 1.49 7.72
N GLY A 345 47.27 0.19 8.06
CA GLY A 345 47.25 -0.31 9.45
C GLY A 345 45.92 -0.16 10.18
N MET A 346 44.89 0.43 9.56
CA MET A 346 43.54 0.48 10.14
C MET A 346 42.89 -0.90 10.09
N VAL A 347 42.23 -1.29 11.19
CA VAL A 347 41.41 -2.50 11.28
C VAL A 347 39.93 -2.13 11.17
N SER A 348 39.25 -2.79 10.27
CA SER A 348 37.78 -2.70 10.18
C SER A 348 37.17 -4.09 10.35
N ASN A 349 36.01 -4.16 10.98
CA ASN A 349 35.26 -5.39 11.15
C ASN A 349 34.27 -5.51 9.99
N LYS A 350 34.14 -6.73 9.45
CA LYS A 350 33.14 -7.06 8.43
C LYS A 350 32.47 -8.37 8.80
N TRP A 351 31.14 -8.41 8.68
CA TRP A 351 30.39 -9.65 8.76
C TRP A 351 30.50 -10.40 7.43
N VAL A 352 30.74 -11.70 7.49
CA VAL A 352 30.87 -12.61 6.34
C VAL A 352 29.87 -13.74 6.55
N THR A 353 29.01 -13.95 5.58
CA THR A 353 28.06 -15.08 5.60
C THR A 353 28.81 -16.37 5.30
N LEU A 354 28.80 -17.33 6.22
CA LEU A 354 29.40 -18.64 6.08
C LEU A 354 28.46 -19.58 5.31
N TYR A 355 27.20 -19.59 5.67
CA TYR A 355 26.14 -20.34 4.98
C TYR A 355 24.77 -19.74 5.30
N ASN A 356 23.76 -20.09 4.49
CA ASN A 356 22.38 -19.74 4.67
C ASN A 356 21.48 -20.97 4.54
N PHE A 357 20.30 -20.89 5.10
CA PHE A 357 19.31 -21.95 5.01
C PHE A 357 17.90 -21.38 5.17
N VAL A 358 16.94 -22.01 4.50
CA VAL A 358 15.52 -21.61 4.59
C VAL A 358 14.97 -22.09 5.93
N THR A 359 14.50 -21.15 6.75
CA THR A 359 13.90 -21.45 8.06
C THR A 359 12.39 -21.23 8.11
N TYR A 360 11.87 -20.44 7.19
CA TYR A 360 10.48 -19.99 7.25
C TYR A 360 9.83 -19.98 5.88
N LYS A 361 8.56 -20.40 5.84
CA LYS A 361 7.69 -20.24 4.67
C LYS A 361 6.31 -19.76 5.10
N ASP A 362 5.71 -18.90 4.29
CA ASP A 362 4.34 -18.45 4.45
C ASP A 362 3.54 -18.58 3.17
N ASP A 363 2.26 -18.87 3.34
CA ASP A 363 1.25 -18.89 2.29
C ASP A 363 0.10 -17.96 2.72
N VAL A 364 -0.18 -16.94 1.93
CA VAL A 364 -1.24 -15.96 2.20
C VAL A 364 -2.22 -15.92 1.04
N LEU A 365 -3.48 -16.24 1.28
CA LEU A 365 -4.55 -16.10 0.31
C LEU A 365 -5.54 -15.04 0.80
N ASN A 366 -5.77 -14.03 -0.02
CA ASN A 366 -6.80 -13.02 0.20
C ASN A 366 -7.79 -13.06 -0.95
N VAL A 367 -9.08 -13.09 -0.64
CA VAL A 367 -10.17 -12.99 -1.62
C VAL A 367 -11.18 -11.99 -1.10
N GLN A 368 -11.51 -11.00 -1.91
CA GLN A 368 -12.55 -10.03 -1.63
C GLN A 368 -13.51 -9.97 -2.80
N THR A 369 -14.80 -9.90 -2.53
CA THR A 369 -15.83 -9.71 -3.55
C THR A 369 -16.85 -8.69 -3.06
N ASP A 370 -17.23 -7.79 -3.95
CA ASP A 370 -18.18 -6.73 -3.70
C ASP A 370 -19.21 -6.72 -4.82
N TYR A 371 -20.48 -6.78 -4.47
CA TYR A 371 -21.60 -6.64 -5.40
C TYR A 371 -22.45 -5.46 -5.00
N THR A 372 -22.76 -4.57 -5.94
CA THR A 372 -23.62 -3.41 -5.74
C THR A 372 -24.72 -3.37 -6.79
N PHE A 373 -25.92 -3.11 -6.34
CA PHE A 373 -27.11 -2.96 -7.13
C PHE A 373 -27.65 -1.54 -6.98
N TYR A 374 -27.87 -0.87 -8.09
CA TYR A 374 -28.52 0.44 -8.14
C TYR A 374 -29.82 0.34 -8.92
N LYS A 375 -30.88 0.93 -8.40
CA LYS A 375 -32.17 1.06 -9.07
C LYS A 375 -32.58 2.51 -9.11
N GLY A 376 -32.83 3.04 -10.31
CA GLY A 376 -33.20 4.44 -10.57
C GLY A 376 -33.03 4.77 -12.04
N ASP A 377 -33.17 6.04 -12.40
CA ASP A 377 -32.91 6.48 -13.78
C ASP A 377 -31.41 6.68 -14.00
N VAL A 378 -30.74 5.61 -14.47
CA VAL A 378 -29.29 5.62 -14.74
C VAL A 378 -28.94 6.66 -15.82
N SER A 379 -29.86 6.96 -16.75
CA SER A 379 -29.64 7.96 -17.81
C SER A 379 -29.60 9.38 -17.25
N ARG A 380 -30.34 9.65 -16.19
CA ARG A 380 -30.32 10.91 -15.44
C ARG A 380 -29.27 10.94 -14.33
N LYS A 381 -28.48 9.84 -14.21
CA LYS A 381 -27.47 9.68 -13.18
C LYS A 381 -28.02 9.79 -11.76
N ASP A 382 -29.22 9.30 -11.53
CA ASP A 382 -29.93 9.30 -10.27
C ASP A 382 -30.33 7.89 -9.87
N TYR A 383 -30.39 7.59 -8.57
CA TYR A 383 -30.87 6.31 -8.08
C TYR A 383 -31.78 6.47 -6.85
N ASN A 384 -32.83 5.64 -6.81
CA ASN A 384 -33.74 5.58 -5.68
C ASN A 384 -33.29 4.54 -4.63
N TRP A 385 -32.61 3.51 -5.10
CA TRP A 385 -32.14 2.39 -4.25
C TRP A 385 -30.71 2.04 -4.57
N LEU A 386 -29.95 1.86 -3.50
CA LEU A 386 -28.60 1.30 -3.54
C LEU A 386 -28.52 0.16 -2.51
N MET A 387 -28.15 -1.03 -2.95
CA MET A 387 -27.89 -2.18 -2.07
C MET A 387 -26.52 -2.76 -2.42
N GLY A 388 -25.74 -3.11 -1.39
CA GLY A 388 -24.43 -3.71 -1.57
C GLY A 388 -24.23 -4.87 -0.61
N VAL A 389 -23.50 -5.86 -1.08
CA VAL A 389 -23.00 -6.99 -0.28
C VAL A 389 -21.52 -7.15 -0.55
N SER A 390 -20.71 -7.24 0.50
CA SER A 390 -19.29 -7.52 0.39
C SER A 390 -18.89 -8.71 1.26
N GLY A 391 -17.91 -9.47 0.78
CA GLY A 391 -17.32 -10.58 1.51
C GLY A 391 -15.80 -10.54 1.39
N LYS A 392 -15.10 -10.84 2.49
CA LYS A 392 -13.65 -10.96 2.54
C LYS A 392 -13.27 -12.28 3.19
N TYR A 393 -12.34 -12.98 2.56
CA TYR A 393 -11.74 -14.20 3.08
C TYR A 393 -10.23 -14.03 3.11
N GLU A 394 -9.63 -14.34 4.25
CA GLU A 394 -8.18 -14.32 4.44
C GLU A 394 -7.74 -15.66 5.00
N TYR A 395 -6.70 -16.23 4.42
CA TYR A 395 -6.03 -17.41 4.90
C TYR A 395 -4.54 -17.15 5.02
N LEU A 396 -3.98 -17.39 6.19
CA LEU A 396 -2.55 -17.25 6.48
C LEU A 396 -2.05 -18.57 7.07
N LYS A 397 -0.99 -19.09 6.47
CA LYS A 397 -0.29 -20.28 6.99
C LYS A 397 1.20 -19.99 7.03
N ASN A 398 1.78 -20.09 8.22
CA ASN A 398 3.20 -19.98 8.45
C ASN A 398 3.78 -21.35 8.79
N ARG A 399 4.97 -21.63 8.31
CA ARG A 399 5.70 -22.86 8.59
C ARG A 399 7.15 -22.54 8.92
N TYR A 400 7.63 -23.05 10.02
CA TYR A 400 9.04 -23.17 10.32
C TYR A 400 9.56 -24.51 9.79
N LEU A 401 10.82 -24.54 9.25
CA LEU A 401 11.42 -25.70 8.59
C LEU A 401 12.63 -26.22 9.36
#